data_a5f20b4befaa621e74dc0e3f5b9f6184
#
_entry.id   a5f20b4befaa621e74dc0e3f5b9f6184
#
_cell.length_a   1.000
_cell.length_b   1.000
_cell.length_c   1.000
_cell.angle_alpha   90.00
_cell.angle_beta   90.00
_cell.angle_gamma   90.00
#
_symmetry.space_group_name_H-M   'P 1'
#
loop_
_entity.id
_entity.type
_entity.pdbx_description
1 polymer ?
#
loop_
_entity_poly.entity_id
_entity_poly.type
_entity_poly.pdbx_seq_one_letter_code
_entity_poly.pdbx_strand_id
1 'polypeptide(L)' 'MEQIRKISKEQIIMAFVATCIEATARLTDSNYIDVYNRMKNVNLIENYIVPNYETLHTES' A
#
# COMPACT_ATOMS: atom_id res chain seq x y z
N MET A 1 26.73 7.92 12.45
CA MET A 1 26.07 7.53 12.55
C MET A 1 25.27 7.27 12.12
N GLU A 2 24.96 6.93 11.87
CA GLU A 2 24.21 6.59 11.55
C GLU A 2 23.39 6.21 12.06
N GLN A 3 22.93 6.26 11.94
CA GLN A 3 22.07 5.79 12.57
C GLN A 3 21.13 5.04 11.95
N ILE A 4 20.87 3.96 12.34
CA ILE A 4 19.87 3.23 11.81
C ILE A 4 18.61 3.71 12.28
N ARG A 5 17.77 4.12 11.37
CA ARG A 5 16.57 4.65 11.73
C ARG A 5 15.58 3.57 11.83
N LYS A 6 14.84 3.55 12.90
CA LYS A 6 13.76 2.64 13.04
C LYS A 6 12.60 3.11 12.25
N ILE A 7 12.14 2.34 11.31
CA ILE A 7 10.97 2.68 10.51
C ILE A 7 9.76 2.14 11.22
N SER A 8 8.79 2.98 11.49
CA SER A 8 7.59 2.55 12.19
C SER A 8 6.77 1.58 11.33
N LYS A 9 5.97 0.76 12.01
CA LYS A 9 5.14 -0.17 11.30
C LYS A 9 4.15 0.56 10.38
N GLU A 10 3.69 1.71 10.82
CA GLU A 10 2.78 2.49 10.00
C GLU A 10 3.42 2.93 8.70
N GLN A 11 4.70 3.30 8.75
CA GLN A 11 5.39 3.71 7.55
C GLN A 11 5.60 2.53 6.61
N ILE A 12 5.85 1.36 7.18
CA ILE A 12 6.01 0.17 6.36
C ILE A 12 4.71 -0.17 5.67
N ILE A 13 3.60 -0.08 6.41
CA ILE A 13 2.30 -0.37 5.83
C ILE A 13 1.96 0.64 4.74
N MET A 14 2.28 1.90 4.97
CA MET A 14 1.99 2.91 3.95
C MET A 14 2.80 2.67 2.69
N ALA A 15 4.04 2.25 2.84
CA ALA A 15 4.87 1.94 1.67
C ALA A 15 4.27 0.74 0.92
N PHE A 16 3.76 -0.23 1.66
CA PHE A 16 3.13 -1.38 1.04
C PHE A 16 1.87 -0.97 0.28
N VAL A 17 1.07 -0.09 0.88
CA VAL A 17 -0.12 0.42 0.21
C VAL A 17 0.26 1.12 -1.08
N ALA A 18 1.28 1.96 -1.04
CA ALA A 18 1.72 2.66 -2.24
C ALA A 18 2.15 1.68 -3.33
N THR A 19 2.82 0.61 -2.94
CA THR A 19 3.25 -0.41 -3.89
C THR A 19 2.04 -1.10 -4.53
N CYS A 20 1.01 -1.38 -3.72
CA CYS A 20 -0.20 -1.99 -4.24
C CYS A 20 -0.90 -1.08 -5.24
N ILE A 21 -0.95 0.20 -4.93
CA ILE A 21 -1.59 1.15 -5.84
C ILE A 21 -0.80 1.23 -7.15
N GLU A 22 0.50 1.27 -7.05
CA GLU A 22 1.35 1.37 -8.22
C GLU A 22 1.22 0.13 -9.10
N ALA A 23 1.22 -1.04 -8.49
CA ALA A 23 1.09 -2.28 -9.23
C ALA A 23 -0.27 -2.34 -9.93
N THR A 24 -1.33 -1.93 -9.24
CA THR A 24 -2.65 -1.93 -9.82
C THR A 24 -2.72 -0.97 -10.99
N ALA A 25 -2.13 0.20 -10.84
CA ALA A 25 -2.14 1.19 -11.91
C ALA A 25 -1.44 0.65 -13.15
N ARG A 26 -0.33 -0.05 -12.95
CA ARG A 26 0.39 -0.64 -14.05
C ARG A 26 -0.40 -1.71 -14.74
N LEU A 27 -0.98 -2.61 -13.96
CA LEU A 27 -1.74 -3.72 -14.52
C LEU A 27 -2.98 -3.27 -15.26
N THR A 28 -3.58 -2.18 -14.83
CA THR A 28 -4.79 -1.68 -15.47
C THR A 28 -4.53 -0.54 -16.41
N ASP A 29 -3.23 -0.19 -16.60
CA ASP A 29 -2.86 0.92 -17.47
C ASP A 29 -3.60 2.18 -17.05
N SER A 30 -3.66 2.42 -15.75
CA SER A 30 -4.39 3.54 -15.21
C SER A 30 -3.44 4.52 -14.53
N ASN A 31 -3.96 5.69 -14.25
CA ASN A 31 -3.20 6.70 -13.54
C ASN A 31 -3.15 6.35 -12.05
N TYR A 32 -1.98 6.54 -11.46
CA TYR A 32 -1.76 6.23 -10.05
C TYR A 32 -2.79 6.93 -9.16
N ILE A 33 -3.04 8.21 -9.41
CA ILE A 33 -3.96 8.97 -8.58
C ILE A 33 -5.39 8.48 -8.74
N ASP A 34 -5.77 8.08 -9.95
CA ASP A 34 -7.11 7.54 -10.17
C ASP A 34 -7.30 6.25 -9.40
N VAL A 35 -6.29 5.38 -9.42
CA VAL A 35 -6.37 4.12 -8.70
C VAL A 35 -6.48 4.38 -7.20
N TYR A 36 -5.68 5.31 -6.70
CA TYR A 36 -5.72 5.65 -5.29
C TYR A 36 -7.12 6.14 -4.89
N ASN A 37 -7.68 7.04 -5.70
CA ASN A 37 -8.99 7.58 -5.40
C ASN A 37 -10.07 6.51 -5.42
N ARG A 38 -9.99 5.58 -6.34
CA ARG A 38 -10.95 4.49 -6.40
C ARG A 38 -10.86 3.60 -5.18
N MET A 39 -9.64 3.25 -4.79
CA MET A 39 -9.45 2.42 -3.62
C MET A 39 -9.94 3.13 -2.36
N LYS A 40 -9.72 4.43 -2.28
CA LYS A 40 -10.16 5.19 -1.14
C LYS A 40 -11.69 5.26 -1.09
N ASN A 41 -12.32 5.44 -2.25
CA ASN A 41 -13.78 5.56 -2.29
C ASN A 41 -14.49 4.30 -1.84
N VAL A 42 -13.88 3.14 -2.10
CA VAL A 42 -14.50 1.89 -1.66
C VAL A 42 -13.89 1.39 -0.36
N ASN A 43 -13.08 2.23 0.28
CA ASN A 43 -12.44 1.90 1.56
C ASN A 43 -11.59 0.65 1.49
N LEU A 44 -11.06 0.35 0.33
CA LEU A 44 -10.26 -0.86 0.16
C LEU A 44 -8.99 -0.80 0.98
N ILE A 45 -8.36 0.37 1.03
CA ILE A 45 -7.12 0.51 1.74
C ILE A 45 -7.29 0.21 3.22
N GLU A 46 -8.26 0.84 3.86
CA GLU A 46 -8.44 0.69 5.29
C GLU A 46 -9.15 -0.58 5.68
N ASN A 47 -10.04 -1.07 4.83
CA ASN A 47 -10.82 -2.23 5.19
C ASN A 47 -10.21 -3.54 4.71
N TYR A 48 -9.31 -3.48 3.77
CA TYR A 48 -8.73 -4.71 3.23
C TYR A 48 -7.20 -4.71 3.29
N ILE A 49 -6.56 -3.72 2.70
CA ILE A 49 -5.11 -3.76 2.57
C ILE A 49 -4.42 -3.61 3.91
N VAL A 50 -4.81 -2.61 4.70
CA VAL A 50 -4.16 -2.40 5.98
C VAL A 50 -4.42 -3.54 6.96
N PRO A 51 -5.67 -3.99 7.15
CA PRO A 51 -5.91 -5.08 8.08
C PRO A 51 -5.24 -6.39 7.66
N ASN A 52 -5.05 -6.58 6.37
CA ASN A 52 -4.47 -7.82 5.87
C ASN A 52 -3.00 -7.67 5.51
N TYR A 53 -2.38 -6.61 5.99
CA TYR A 53 -1.01 -6.32 5.62
C TYR A 53 -0.09 -7.51 5.83
N GLU A 54 -0.17 -8.15 6.99
CA GLU A 54 0.76 -9.20 7.29
C GLU A 54 0.57 -10.40 6.39
N THR A 55 -0.66 -10.75 6.11
CA THR A 55 -0.95 -11.84 5.21
C THR A 55 -0.47 -11.54 3.79
N LEU A 56 -0.81 -10.36 3.30
CA LEU A 56 -0.44 -9.98 1.95
C LEU A 56 1.06 -9.83 1.80
N HIS A 57 1.69 -9.31 2.84
CA HIS A 57 3.12 -9.07 2.83
C HIS A 57 3.91 -10.36 2.81
N THR A 58 3.46 -11.34 3.55
CA THR A 58 4.19 -12.61 3.66
C THR A 58 3.90 -13.56 2.53
N GLU A 59 2.92 -13.23 1.74
CA GLU A 59 2.55 -14.11 0.66
C GLU A 59 3.45 -14.03 -0.52
N SER A 60 4.36 -13.22 -0.60
CA SER A 60 5.14 -13.01 -1.81
C SER A 60 5.68 -14.32 -2.42
#